data_26634c11eaeea86fee4b33adb921c50f
#
_entry.id   26634c11eaeea86fee4b33adb921c50f
#
_cell.length_a   1.000
_cell.length_b   1.000
_cell.length_c   1.000
_cell.angle_alpha   90.00
_cell.angle_beta   90.00
_cell.angle_gamma   90.00
#
_symmetry.space_group_name_H-M   'P 1'
#
loop_
_entity.id
_entity.type
_entity.pdbx_description
1 polymer ?
#
loop_
_entity_poly.entity_id
_entity_poly.type
_entity_poly.pdbx_seq_one_letter_code
_entity_poly.pdbx_strand_id
1 'polypeptide(L)'
;MRQILGVALAILTAISLLACSTGAPSGDSSASGDKTLGIVAFIGNNAINQQAIRGATTVAEKNGWSVKVTDTQGSADQANAAMSSYATQGVDGILVLVFASTAIGSGLAAAQAAGVPVISWGGGEAPGILATTSNQAVGKASADALVDTMGSSGDVLALTFHPGKLCLDHQNEFDAAVANTDLDITYNEVVVPGQQQSATNFTSTWLVTHPAGAGNCGVWTCWDEPMEGITAALKQAGRTDVKTFSTNGSAPGILDVKAGEVTSVVWQPAEDEGAALMEALIEAVDAGGGAGQETKVIKIDGIVVDSTNVDDFIASHPDSVK
;
A
#
# COMPACT_ATOMS: atom_id res chain seq x y z
N MET A 1 -21.12 -40.70 66.15
CA MET A 1 -22.41 -41.47 66.21
C MET A 1 -22.85 -41.73 64.78
N ARG A 2 -23.01 -43.08 64.50
CA ARG A 2 -23.75 -43.72 63.44
C ARG A 2 -23.36 -43.34 61.99
N GLN A 3 -22.61 -44.21 61.27
CA GLN A 3 -22.91 -45.53 60.67
C GLN A 3 -24.21 -45.50 59.86
N ILE A 4 -24.18 -45.87 58.59
CA ILE A 4 -24.52 -47.20 57.96
C ILE A 4 -24.38 -47.00 56.44
N LEU A 5 -23.51 -47.62 55.69
CA LEU A 5 -23.50 -49.01 55.13
C LEU A 5 -24.48 -49.21 53.96
N GLY A 6 -23.98 -49.70 52.87
CA GLY A 6 -24.51 -50.67 51.96
C GLY A 6 -24.96 -50.18 50.62
N VAL A 7 -24.78 -50.75 49.46
CA VAL A 7 -24.43 -52.09 49.01
C VAL A 7 -24.10 -52.02 47.52
N ALA A 8 -23.17 -52.86 47.10
CA ALA A 8 -22.82 -53.09 45.70
C ALA A 8 -23.89 -53.92 44.97
N LEU A 9 -24.07 -53.68 43.67
CA LEU A 9 -24.59 -54.73 42.78
C LEU A 9 -23.91 -54.55 41.37
N ALA A 10 -23.12 -55.59 41.09
CA ALA A 10 -22.55 -55.83 39.77
C ALA A 10 -23.56 -56.65 38.95
N ILE A 11 -23.79 -56.32 37.69
CA ILE A 11 -24.34 -57.20 36.68
C ILE A 11 -23.50 -57.13 35.42
N LEU A 12 -22.79 -58.21 35.14
CA LEU A 12 -22.23 -58.59 33.83
C LEU A 12 -23.34 -59.08 32.90
N THR A 13 -23.30 -58.69 31.62
CA THR A 13 -23.69 -59.60 30.49
C THR A 13 -23.27 -58.87 29.22
N ALA A 14 -22.32 -59.35 28.53
CA ALA A 14 -22.25 -60.29 27.41
C ALA A 14 -22.24 -59.65 26.02
N ILE A 15 -21.13 -59.78 25.45
CA ILE A 15 -20.61 -59.90 24.08
C ILE A 15 -21.69 -60.11 22.99
N SER A 16 -21.61 -59.27 21.93
CA SER A 16 -21.94 -59.72 20.58
C SER A 16 -21.01 -59.01 19.58
N LEU A 17 -20.03 -59.76 19.10
CA LEU A 17 -19.26 -59.44 17.89
C LEU A 17 -20.19 -59.61 16.68
N LEU A 18 -20.33 -58.57 15.86
CA LEU A 18 -20.66 -58.70 14.44
C LEU A 18 -19.68 -57.84 13.63
N ALA A 19 -18.73 -58.52 13.04
CA ALA A 19 -17.92 -57.99 11.96
C ALA A 19 -18.78 -57.96 10.68
N CYS A 20 -18.87 -56.82 10.04
CA CYS A 20 -19.11 -56.69 8.61
C CYS A 20 -18.28 -55.55 8.05
N SER A 21 -17.24 -55.98 7.35
CA SER A 21 -16.49 -55.15 6.42
C SER A 21 -17.40 -54.64 5.31
N THR A 22 -17.27 -53.38 4.91
CA THR A 22 -17.15 -52.99 3.50
C THR A 22 -17.03 -51.47 3.42
N GLY A 23 -15.99 -51.01 2.71
CA GLY A 23 -16.03 -49.75 1.95
C GLY A 23 -15.79 -48.49 2.78
N ALA A 24 -14.54 -48.17 3.04
CA ALA A 24 -14.15 -46.78 3.22
C ALA A 24 -14.28 -46.04 1.89
N PRO A 25 -15.06 -44.97 1.79
CA PRO A 25 -14.74 -43.94 0.83
C PRO A 25 -13.61 -43.16 1.48
N SER A 26 -12.42 -43.24 0.88
CA SER A 26 -11.36 -42.26 1.09
C SER A 26 -11.89 -40.92 0.55
N GLY A 27 -12.64 -40.24 1.38
CA GLY A 27 -12.87 -38.81 1.22
C GLY A 27 -11.66 -38.15 1.83
N ASP A 28 -10.71 -37.74 1.00
CA ASP A 28 -9.81 -36.65 1.29
C ASP A 28 -10.69 -35.41 1.50
N SER A 29 -11.27 -35.30 2.68
CA SER A 29 -11.69 -34.00 3.19
C SER A 29 -10.41 -33.37 3.69
N SER A 30 -9.66 -32.71 2.76
CA SER A 30 -8.84 -31.57 3.12
C SER A 30 -9.78 -30.66 3.90
N ALA A 31 -9.68 -30.62 5.20
CA ALA A 31 -10.24 -29.56 6.02
C ALA A 31 -9.51 -28.30 5.56
N SER A 32 -10.08 -27.59 4.58
CA SER A 32 -9.71 -26.23 4.31
C SER A 32 -10.19 -25.44 5.54
N GLY A 33 -9.35 -25.37 6.56
CA GLY A 33 -9.50 -24.37 7.59
C GLY A 33 -9.50 -23.02 6.86
N ASP A 34 -10.44 -22.12 7.20
CA ASP A 34 -10.54 -20.81 6.59
C ASP A 34 -9.18 -20.11 6.73
N LYS A 35 -8.44 -19.99 5.62
CA LYS A 35 -7.14 -19.28 5.59
C LYS A 35 -7.37 -17.81 5.95
N THR A 36 -6.39 -17.18 6.57
CA THR A 36 -6.49 -15.81 7.05
C THR A 36 -5.33 -14.97 6.51
N LEU A 37 -5.64 -13.84 5.88
CA LEU A 37 -4.69 -12.78 5.54
C LEU A 37 -4.69 -11.72 6.66
N GLY A 38 -3.51 -11.42 7.24
CA GLY A 38 -3.30 -10.26 8.09
C GLY A 38 -2.79 -9.08 7.27
N ILE A 39 -3.46 -7.95 7.28
CA ILE A 39 -3.03 -6.72 6.60
C ILE A 39 -2.54 -5.70 7.63
N VAL A 40 -1.31 -5.21 7.43
CA VAL A 40 -0.69 -4.14 8.22
C VAL A 40 -0.69 -2.88 7.38
N ALA A 41 -1.68 -2.02 7.60
CA ALA A 41 -1.86 -0.78 6.88
C ALA A 41 -1.02 0.35 7.48
N PHE A 42 -0.37 1.17 6.65
CA PHE A 42 0.40 2.35 7.09
C PHE A 42 -0.52 3.40 7.69
N ILE A 43 -1.50 3.87 6.90
CA ILE A 43 -2.62 4.72 7.35
C ILE A 43 -3.89 4.12 6.76
N GLY A 44 -4.75 3.62 7.64
CA GLY A 44 -5.90 2.81 7.25
C GLY A 44 -6.96 3.55 6.42
N ASN A 45 -7.09 4.87 6.55
CA ASN A 45 -8.04 5.68 5.81
C ASN A 45 -7.45 6.42 4.59
N ASN A 46 -6.18 6.21 4.27
CA ASN A 46 -5.56 6.77 3.07
C ASN A 46 -6.14 6.10 1.80
N ALA A 47 -6.51 6.90 0.80
CA ALA A 47 -7.24 6.43 -0.39
C ALA A 47 -6.48 5.34 -1.16
N ILE A 48 -5.18 5.53 -1.41
CA ILE A 48 -4.38 4.56 -2.18
C ILE A 48 -4.17 3.26 -1.37
N ASN A 49 -3.99 3.34 -0.05
CA ASN A 49 -3.91 2.16 0.81
C ASN A 49 -5.21 1.36 0.76
N GLN A 50 -6.36 2.04 0.77
CA GLN A 50 -7.67 1.40 0.65
C GLN A 50 -7.85 0.69 -0.70
N GLN A 51 -7.31 1.22 -1.79
CA GLN A 51 -7.33 0.55 -3.10
C GLN A 51 -6.50 -0.74 -3.05
N ALA A 52 -5.26 -0.70 -2.58
CA ALA A 52 -4.43 -1.89 -2.45
C ALA A 52 -5.05 -2.96 -1.51
N ILE A 53 -5.65 -2.51 -0.40
CA ILE A 53 -6.38 -3.40 0.53
C ILE A 53 -7.59 -4.04 -0.16
N ARG A 54 -8.38 -3.27 -0.93
CA ARG A 54 -9.54 -3.82 -1.67
C ARG A 54 -9.11 -4.87 -2.68
N GLY A 55 -8.06 -4.61 -3.47
CA GLY A 55 -7.56 -5.58 -4.45
C GLY A 55 -7.14 -6.88 -3.78
N ALA A 56 -6.32 -6.80 -2.74
CA ALA A 56 -5.90 -7.97 -1.98
C ALA A 56 -7.09 -8.70 -1.32
N THR A 57 -8.03 -7.96 -0.72
CA THR A 57 -9.21 -8.53 -0.06
C THR A 57 -10.11 -9.24 -1.07
N THR A 58 -10.37 -8.65 -2.22
CA THR A 58 -11.21 -9.24 -3.28
C THR A 58 -10.66 -10.60 -3.73
N VAL A 59 -9.35 -10.69 -3.94
CA VAL A 59 -8.70 -11.95 -4.32
C VAL A 59 -8.71 -12.94 -3.15
N ALA A 60 -8.43 -12.48 -1.93
CA ALA A 60 -8.45 -13.31 -0.73
C ALA A 60 -9.82 -13.97 -0.53
N GLU A 61 -10.89 -13.18 -0.49
CA GLU A 61 -12.27 -13.66 -0.25
C GLU A 61 -12.75 -14.59 -1.36
N LYS A 62 -12.43 -14.29 -2.64
CA LYS A 62 -12.75 -15.15 -3.78
C LYS A 62 -12.12 -16.56 -3.64
N ASN A 63 -10.98 -16.64 -2.96
CA ASN A 63 -10.27 -17.89 -2.70
C ASN A 63 -10.56 -18.48 -1.30
N GLY A 64 -11.60 -17.99 -0.61
CA GLY A 64 -12.04 -18.53 0.69
C GLY A 64 -11.16 -18.11 1.87
N TRP A 65 -10.38 -17.03 1.73
CA TRP A 65 -9.60 -16.46 2.82
C TRP A 65 -10.42 -15.43 3.60
N SER A 66 -10.23 -15.36 4.90
CA SER A 66 -10.69 -14.24 5.73
C SER A 66 -9.60 -13.17 5.81
N VAL A 67 -10.00 -11.90 6.04
CA VAL A 67 -9.07 -10.77 6.09
C VAL A 67 -9.19 -10.04 7.43
N LYS A 68 -8.03 -9.73 8.03
CA LYS A 68 -7.92 -8.88 9.22
C LYS A 68 -7.02 -7.70 8.91
N VAL A 69 -7.45 -6.47 9.25
CA VAL A 69 -6.68 -5.25 9.00
C VAL A 69 -6.29 -4.60 10.32
N THR A 70 -5.02 -4.23 10.44
CA THR A 70 -4.50 -3.39 11.54
C THR A 70 -3.99 -2.08 10.97
N ASP A 71 -4.57 -0.96 11.38
CA ASP A 71 -4.07 0.39 11.09
C ASP A 71 -2.98 0.76 12.10
N THR A 72 -1.81 1.10 11.60
CA THR A 72 -0.63 1.42 12.40
C THR A 72 -0.35 2.92 12.50
N GLN A 73 -1.14 3.75 11.82
CA GLN A 73 -1.02 5.21 11.80
C GLN A 73 0.42 5.69 11.53
N GLY A 74 1.12 5.02 10.60
CA GLY A 74 2.48 5.33 10.20
C GLY A 74 3.59 4.87 11.16
N SER A 75 3.24 4.16 12.24
CA SER A 75 4.22 3.72 13.23
C SER A 75 4.85 2.38 12.87
N ALA A 76 6.15 2.36 12.60
CA ALA A 76 6.91 1.14 12.35
C ALA A 76 6.92 0.19 13.56
N ASP A 77 6.91 0.73 14.78
CA ASP A 77 6.83 -0.10 15.99
C ASP A 77 5.48 -0.82 16.08
N GLN A 78 4.38 -0.13 15.75
CA GLN A 78 3.06 -0.76 15.68
C GLN A 78 2.98 -1.78 14.54
N ALA A 79 3.62 -1.51 13.40
CA ALA A 79 3.69 -2.46 12.30
C ALA A 79 4.43 -3.75 12.71
N ASN A 80 5.58 -3.65 13.34
CA ASN A 80 6.32 -4.78 13.87
C ASN A 80 5.51 -5.58 14.91
N ALA A 81 4.80 -4.89 15.82
CA ALA A 81 3.93 -5.51 16.81
C ALA A 81 2.73 -6.23 16.16
N ALA A 82 2.10 -5.62 15.16
CA ALA A 82 0.99 -6.21 14.41
C ALA A 82 1.43 -7.47 13.66
N MET A 83 2.57 -7.44 12.97
CA MET A 83 3.15 -8.60 12.28
C MET A 83 3.44 -9.75 13.27
N SER A 84 4.06 -9.44 14.40
CA SER A 84 4.34 -10.44 15.46
C SER A 84 3.06 -11.04 16.05
N SER A 85 2.02 -10.20 16.21
CA SER A 85 0.70 -10.65 16.66
C SER A 85 0.05 -11.59 15.65
N TYR A 86 0.07 -11.25 14.35
CA TYR A 86 -0.45 -12.09 13.27
C TYR A 86 0.30 -13.42 13.18
N ALA A 87 1.65 -13.38 13.25
CA ALA A 87 2.47 -14.59 13.30
C ALA A 87 2.09 -15.51 14.47
N THR A 88 1.86 -14.93 15.67
CA THR A 88 1.42 -15.69 16.86
C THR A 88 0.01 -16.25 16.73
N GLN A 89 -0.89 -15.52 16.03
CA GLN A 89 -2.25 -15.98 15.75
C GLN A 89 -2.30 -17.08 14.68
N GLY A 90 -1.19 -17.35 14.00
CA GLY A 90 -1.11 -18.37 12.96
C GLY A 90 -1.91 -17.99 11.71
N VAL A 91 -1.85 -16.71 11.26
CA VAL A 91 -2.39 -16.33 9.96
C VAL A 91 -1.60 -17.01 8.84
N ASP A 92 -2.23 -17.24 7.70
CA ASP A 92 -1.62 -17.94 6.56
C ASP A 92 -0.76 -17.03 5.67
N GLY A 93 -0.88 -15.72 5.86
CA GLY A 93 -0.04 -14.72 5.17
C GLY A 93 -0.21 -13.33 5.75
N ILE A 94 0.78 -12.47 5.50
CA ILE A 94 0.77 -11.06 5.93
C ILE A 94 1.04 -10.17 4.73
N LEU A 95 0.18 -9.15 4.52
CA LEU A 95 0.43 -8.03 3.62
C LEU A 95 0.82 -6.80 4.44
N VAL A 96 1.96 -6.18 4.11
CA VAL A 96 2.40 -4.92 4.72
C VAL A 96 2.39 -3.82 3.67
N LEU A 97 1.81 -2.65 3.98
CA LEU A 97 1.72 -1.53 3.06
C LEU A 97 2.68 -0.41 3.46
N VAL A 98 3.40 0.13 2.46
CA VAL A 98 4.19 1.39 2.49
C VAL A 98 5.47 1.34 3.33
N PHE A 99 5.49 0.62 4.45
CA PHE A 99 6.69 0.55 5.29
C PHE A 99 7.88 0.01 4.51
N ALA A 100 9.03 0.71 4.60
CA ALA A 100 10.27 0.14 4.13
C ALA A 100 10.50 -1.23 4.78
N SER A 101 10.78 -2.25 3.98
CA SER A 101 11.01 -3.61 4.49
C SER A 101 12.14 -3.67 5.53
N THR A 102 13.10 -2.73 5.47
CA THR A 102 14.16 -2.56 6.47
C THR A 102 13.67 -2.01 7.81
N ALA A 103 12.54 -1.29 7.85
CA ALA A 103 11.97 -0.72 9.07
C ALA A 103 11.11 -1.73 9.87
N ILE A 104 10.70 -2.83 9.23
CA ILE A 104 9.84 -3.86 9.81
C ILE A 104 10.59 -5.18 10.10
N GLY A 105 11.90 -5.11 10.30
CA GLY A 105 12.77 -6.28 10.42
C GLY A 105 12.42 -7.23 11.55
N SER A 106 11.96 -6.75 12.72
CA SER A 106 11.55 -7.62 13.83
C SER A 106 10.22 -8.34 13.55
N GLY A 107 9.29 -7.68 12.86
CA GLY A 107 8.04 -8.30 12.40
C GLY A 107 8.30 -9.36 11.33
N LEU A 108 9.21 -9.09 10.36
CA LEU A 108 9.65 -10.06 9.37
C LEU A 108 10.28 -11.29 10.03
N ALA A 109 11.16 -11.09 11.00
CA ALA A 109 11.79 -12.19 11.74
C ALA A 109 10.74 -13.04 12.49
N ALA A 110 9.73 -12.41 13.11
CA ALA A 110 8.64 -13.11 13.78
C ALA A 110 7.78 -13.94 12.81
N ALA A 111 7.42 -13.35 11.66
CA ALA A 111 6.67 -14.05 10.61
C ALA A 111 7.47 -15.23 10.05
N GLN A 112 8.76 -15.03 9.78
CA GLN A 112 9.65 -16.10 9.29
C GLN A 112 9.79 -17.24 10.30
N ALA A 113 9.96 -16.92 11.60
CA ALA A 113 10.04 -17.94 12.65
C ALA A 113 8.76 -18.77 12.78
N ALA A 114 7.60 -18.18 12.47
CA ALA A 114 6.30 -18.85 12.45
C ALA A 114 5.98 -19.53 11.11
N GLY A 115 6.84 -19.39 10.10
CA GLY A 115 6.58 -19.92 8.75
C GLY A 115 5.51 -19.17 7.96
N VAL A 116 5.16 -17.93 8.36
CA VAL A 116 4.14 -17.11 7.72
C VAL A 116 4.77 -16.27 6.62
N PRO A 117 4.37 -16.46 5.33
CA PRO A 117 4.89 -15.65 4.22
C PRO A 117 4.40 -14.20 4.31
N VAL A 118 5.27 -13.28 3.90
CA VAL A 118 4.99 -11.83 3.91
C VAL A 118 5.11 -11.27 2.50
N ILE A 119 4.09 -10.54 2.08
CA ILE A 119 4.10 -9.71 0.87
C ILE A 119 4.07 -8.24 1.25
N SER A 120 4.62 -7.38 0.40
CA SER A 120 4.76 -5.95 0.70
C SER A 120 4.29 -5.09 -0.47
N TRP A 121 3.37 -4.17 -0.22
CA TRP A 121 2.99 -3.15 -1.19
C TRP A 121 3.88 -1.92 -1.00
N GLY A 122 4.78 -1.69 -1.95
CA GLY A 122 5.67 -0.53 -1.98
C GLY A 122 6.83 -0.53 -0.97
N GLY A 123 7.01 -1.59 -0.18
CA GLY A 123 8.04 -1.64 0.87
C GLY A 123 9.45 -2.03 0.37
N GLY A 124 9.54 -2.52 -0.85
CA GLY A 124 10.80 -2.97 -1.46
C GLY A 124 11.24 -4.36 -1.02
N GLU A 125 12.32 -4.82 -1.63
CA GLU A 125 12.90 -6.14 -1.40
C GLU A 125 13.63 -6.21 -0.06
N ALA A 126 13.47 -7.31 0.64
CA ALA A 126 14.27 -7.68 1.82
C ALA A 126 14.17 -9.18 2.09
N PRO A 127 15.12 -9.78 2.83
CA PRO A 127 14.98 -11.15 3.30
C PRO A 127 13.67 -11.34 4.09
N GLY A 128 12.86 -12.34 3.69
CA GLY A 128 11.56 -12.62 4.29
C GLY A 128 10.37 -11.96 3.58
N ILE A 129 10.59 -11.12 2.58
CA ILE A 129 9.55 -10.63 1.67
C ILE A 129 9.43 -11.59 0.48
N LEU A 130 8.26 -12.19 0.32
CA LEU A 130 7.95 -13.11 -0.78
C LEU A 130 7.73 -12.36 -2.11
N ALA A 131 6.93 -11.29 -2.06
CA ALA A 131 6.67 -10.45 -3.21
C ALA A 131 6.50 -8.99 -2.79
N THR A 132 6.89 -8.07 -3.67
CA THR A 132 6.73 -6.62 -3.47
C THR A 132 6.37 -5.94 -4.78
N THR A 133 5.70 -4.77 -4.71
CA THR A 133 5.48 -3.91 -5.88
C THR A 133 6.66 -2.95 -6.07
N SER A 134 6.88 -2.54 -7.33
CA SER A 134 7.86 -1.52 -7.69
C SER A 134 7.18 -0.16 -7.84
N ASN A 135 7.75 0.87 -7.23
CA ASN A 135 7.22 2.24 -7.29
C ASN A 135 7.96 3.11 -8.34
N GLN A 136 9.03 2.60 -8.91
CA GLN A 136 9.93 3.37 -9.79
C GLN A 136 9.23 3.91 -11.02
N ALA A 137 8.42 3.10 -11.71
CA ALA A 137 7.74 3.53 -12.93
C ALA A 137 6.79 4.71 -12.69
N VAL A 138 6.05 4.70 -11.58
CA VAL A 138 5.14 5.78 -11.17
C VAL A 138 5.92 7.06 -10.84
N GLY A 139 6.97 6.95 -10.04
CA GLY A 139 7.85 8.08 -9.70
C GLY A 139 8.49 8.70 -10.93
N LYS A 140 9.05 7.86 -11.81
CA LYS A 140 9.66 8.30 -13.07
C LYS A 140 8.66 9.02 -13.97
N ALA A 141 7.46 8.48 -14.15
CA ALA A 141 6.44 9.08 -15.00
C ALA A 141 6.03 10.48 -14.49
N SER A 142 5.94 10.68 -13.16
CA SER A 142 5.65 12.00 -12.56
C SER A 142 6.79 12.98 -12.74
N ALA A 143 8.03 12.53 -12.59
CA ALA A 143 9.22 13.35 -12.78
C ALA A 143 9.40 13.75 -14.25
N ASP A 144 9.22 12.81 -15.18
CA ASP A 144 9.27 13.09 -16.62
C ASP A 144 8.20 14.11 -17.02
N ALA A 145 6.96 13.96 -16.54
CA ALA A 145 5.87 14.89 -16.80
C ALA A 145 6.19 16.32 -16.30
N LEU A 146 6.88 16.44 -15.15
CA LEU A 146 7.35 17.72 -14.65
C LEU A 146 8.41 18.31 -15.59
N VAL A 147 9.47 17.57 -15.94
CA VAL A 147 10.55 18.04 -16.79
C VAL A 147 10.04 18.41 -18.20
N ASP A 148 9.16 17.58 -18.77
CA ASP A 148 8.56 17.85 -20.09
C ASP A 148 7.70 19.13 -20.07
N THR A 149 6.99 19.41 -18.97
CA THR A 149 6.13 20.59 -18.84
C THR A 149 6.91 21.85 -18.46
N MET A 150 7.86 21.73 -17.53
CA MET A 150 8.66 22.85 -17.02
C MET A 150 9.82 23.21 -17.96
N GLY A 151 10.29 22.25 -18.76
CA GLY A 151 11.55 22.36 -19.49
C GLY A 151 12.75 22.29 -18.54
N SER A 152 13.88 22.88 -18.98
CA SER A 152 15.15 22.71 -18.27
C SER A 152 15.45 23.77 -17.20
N SER A 153 14.57 24.77 -16.97
CA SER A 153 14.84 25.86 -16.03
C SER A 153 13.58 26.40 -15.36
N GLY A 154 13.71 26.83 -14.14
CA GLY A 154 12.62 27.37 -13.30
C GLY A 154 12.79 26.98 -11.85
N ASP A 155 11.84 27.35 -11.01
CA ASP A 155 11.85 27.10 -9.57
C ASP A 155 10.80 26.05 -9.21
N VAL A 156 11.20 25.01 -8.48
CA VAL A 156 10.30 23.91 -8.08
C VAL A 156 10.33 23.71 -6.57
N LEU A 157 9.15 23.73 -5.95
CA LEU A 157 8.96 23.26 -4.58
C LEU A 157 8.67 21.76 -4.63
N ALA A 158 9.56 20.95 -4.03
CA ALA A 158 9.38 19.50 -3.89
C ALA A 158 8.96 19.15 -2.46
N LEU A 159 7.75 18.59 -2.31
CA LEU A 159 7.23 18.12 -1.03
C LEU A 159 7.41 16.62 -0.91
N THR A 160 8.17 16.19 0.10
CA THR A 160 8.66 14.82 0.29
C THR A 160 8.20 14.22 1.61
N PHE A 161 8.38 12.89 1.76
CA PHE A 161 8.11 12.18 3.00
C PHE A 161 8.99 10.91 3.10
N HIS A 162 10.11 10.99 3.81
CA HIS A 162 11.11 9.92 3.88
C HIS A 162 10.70 8.66 4.65
N PRO A 163 9.83 8.73 5.70
CA PRO A 163 9.38 7.51 6.39
C PRO A 163 8.58 6.54 5.52
N GLY A 164 7.96 7.02 4.44
CA GLY A 164 7.25 6.21 3.45
C GLY A 164 8.17 5.78 2.32
N LYS A 165 8.46 4.48 2.22
CA LYS A 165 9.35 3.94 1.16
C LYS A 165 8.86 4.30 -0.25
N LEU A 166 7.56 4.26 -0.48
CA LEU A 166 6.93 4.61 -1.76
C LEU A 166 7.27 6.05 -2.17
N CYS A 167 7.13 6.97 -1.24
CA CYS A 167 7.46 8.38 -1.47
C CYS A 167 8.97 8.59 -1.68
N LEU A 168 9.81 7.88 -0.94
CA LEU A 168 11.26 7.92 -1.12
C LEU A 168 11.67 7.39 -2.51
N ASP A 169 11.03 6.33 -3.01
CA ASP A 169 11.29 5.81 -4.35
C ASP A 169 10.89 6.82 -5.43
N HIS A 170 9.72 7.47 -5.29
CA HIS A 170 9.29 8.52 -6.20
C HIS A 170 10.24 9.71 -6.19
N GLN A 171 10.75 10.10 -5.01
CA GLN A 171 11.76 11.18 -4.90
C GLN A 171 13.06 10.80 -5.59
N ASN A 172 13.55 9.57 -5.45
CA ASN A 172 14.77 9.13 -6.11
C ASN A 172 14.66 9.26 -7.64
N GLU A 173 13.51 8.92 -8.21
CA GLU A 173 13.26 9.10 -9.65
C GLU A 173 13.14 10.58 -10.04
N PHE A 174 12.50 11.41 -9.18
CA PHE A 174 12.45 12.86 -9.37
C PHE A 174 13.86 13.47 -9.36
N ASP A 175 14.68 13.13 -8.36
CA ASP A 175 16.05 13.63 -8.23
C ASP A 175 16.90 13.24 -9.45
N ALA A 176 16.73 12.01 -9.96
CA ALA A 176 17.41 11.56 -11.16
C ALA A 176 16.98 12.31 -12.42
N ALA A 177 15.69 12.63 -12.56
CA ALA A 177 15.16 13.36 -13.71
C ALA A 177 15.63 14.82 -13.75
N VAL A 178 15.65 15.50 -12.59
CA VAL A 178 16.06 16.90 -12.52
C VAL A 178 17.58 17.12 -12.47
N ALA A 179 18.37 16.09 -12.23
CA ALA A 179 19.83 16.17 -12.03
C ALA A 179 20.60 16.83 -13.20
N ASN A 180 20.06 16.76 -14.43
CA ASN A 180 20.68 17.33 -15.63
C ASN A 180 19.92 18.54 -16.17
N THR A 181 19.14 19.22 -15.32
CA THR A 181 18.41 20.45 -15.63
C THR A 181 18.98 21.61 -14.83
N ASP A 182 18.59 22.83 -15.18
CA ASP A 182 18.87 24.07 -14.43
C ASP A 182 17.64 24.46 -13.57
N LEU A 183 16.82 23.48 -13.17
CA LEU A 183 15.71 23.68 -12.23
C LEU A 183 16.27 23.90 -10.82
N ASP A 184 15.85 24.97 -10.14
CA ASP A 184 16.17 25.21 -8.73
C ASP A 184 15.13 24.53 -7.83
N ILE A 185 15.57 23.52 -7.05
CA ILE A 185 14.67 22.66 -6.28
C ILE A 185 14.75 23.03 -4.80
N THR A 186 13.63 23.47 -4.25
CA THR A 186 13.44 23.67 -2.81
C THR A 186 12.73 22.45 -2.22
N TYR A 187 13.40 21.70 -1.35
CA TYR A 187 12.81 20.53 -0.67
C TYR A 187 12.21 20.89 0.67
N ASN A 188 11.01 20.35 0.95
CA ASN A 188 10.42 20.35 2.28
C ASN A 188 9.76 19.01 2.56
N GLU A 189 9.93 18.51 3.79
CA GLU A 189 9.31 17.26 4.23
C GLU A 189 7.99 17.55 4.94
N VAL A 190 6.89 17.00 4.41
CA VAL A 190 5.57 17.16 5.01
C VAL A 190 5.41 16.32 6.26
N VAL A 191 4.57 16.77 7.18
CA VAL A 191 4.27 16.09 8.44
C VAL A 191 3.05 15.18 8.25
N VAL A 192 3.16 13.92 8.65
CA VAL A 192 2.07 12.96 8.63
C VAL A 192 1.83 12.43 10.06
N PRO A 193 0.60 12.53 10.59
CA PRO A 193 -0.59 13.14 10.01
C PRO A 193 -0.50 14.68 9.97
N GLY A 194 -1.20 15.31 9.04
CA GLY A 194 -1.21 16.77 8.85
C GLY A 194 -0.59 17.23 7.53
N GLN A 195 -0.47 16.31 6.57
CA GLN A 195 0.19 16.53 5.27
C GLN A 195 -0.41 17.69 4.48
N GLN A 196 -1.73 17.85 4.46
CA GLN A 196 -2.41 18.96 3.80
C GLN A 196 -2.05 20.31 4.42
N GLN A 197 -2.09 20.42 5.75
CA GLN A 197 -1.77 21.67 6.45
C GLN A 197 -0.29 22.03 6.30
N SER A 198 0.63 21.05 6.39
CA SER A 198 2.05 21.30 6.20
C SER A 198 2.35 21.72 4.75
N ALA A 199 1.70 21.09 3.76
CA ALA A 199 1.80 21.47 2.35
C ALA A 199 1.29 22.90 2.09
N THR A 200 0.15 23.28 2.69
CA THR A 200 -0.36 24.66 2.63
C THR A 200 0.67 25.66 3.17
N ASN A 201 1.28 25.36 4.31
CA ASN A 201 2.25 26.26 4.96
C ASN A 201 3.54 26.39 4.12
N PHE A 202 4.09 25.28 3.63
CA PHE A 202 5.29 25.29 2.80
C PHE A 202 5.05 26.01 1.48
N THR A 203 3.94 25.73 0.79
CA THR A 203 3.58 26.39 -0.46
C THR A 203 3.39 27.90 -0.25
N SER A 204 2.63 28.31 0.77
CA SER A 204 2.41 29.72 1.08
C SER A 204 3.72 30.44 1.38
N THR A 205 4.63 29.82 2.12
CA THR A 205 5.95 30.40 2.44
C THR A 205 6.80 30.53 1.18
N TRP A 206 6.85 29.50 0.35
CA TRP A 206 7.62 29.49 -0.90
C TRP A 206 7.12 30.55 -1.89
N LEU A 207 5.81 30.76 -1.98
CA LEU A 207 5.21 31.78 -2.84
C LEU A 207 5.62 33.22 -2.47
N VAL A 208 6.04 33.51 -1.24
CA VAL A 208 6.51 34.86 -0.83
C VAL A 208 7.76 35.24 -1.61
N THR A 209 8.66 34.30 -1.87
CA THR A 209 9.91 34.52 -2.62
C THR A 209 9.76 34.27 -4.11
N HIS A 210 8.63 33.70 -4.54
CA HIS A 210 8.31 33.39 -5.95
C HIS A 210 6.99 34.08 -6.36
N PRO A 211 6.95 35.43 -6.43
CA PRO A 211 5.73 36.16 -6.76
C PRO A 211 5.29 35.89 -8.22
N ALA A 212 4.04 36.21 -8.53
CA ALA A 212 3.51 36.08 -9.89
C ALA A 212 4.39 36.80 -10.91
N GLY A 213 4.74 36.12 -12.00
CA GLY A 213 5.63 36.65 -13.04
C GLY A 213 7.13 36.59 -12.73
N ALA A 214 7.54 35.99 -11.61
CA ALA A 214 8.96 35.79 -11.26
C ALA A 214 9.67 34.78 -12.17
N GLY A 215 8.94 33.93 -12.89
CA GLY A 215 9.51 32.91 -13.75
C GLY A 215 8.62 31.70 -13.90
N ASN A 216 9.19 30.59 -14.38
CA ASN A 216 8.53 29.32 -14.52
C ASN A 216 8.55 28.60 -13.16
N CYS A 217 7.39 28.43 -12.55
CA CYS A 217 7.24 27.89 -11.20
C CYS A 217 6.47 26.55 -11.21
N GLY A 218 6.95 25.58 -10.44
CA GLY A 218 6.29 24.30 -10.26
C GLY A 218 6.25 23.84 -8.81
N VAL A 219 5.31 22.96 -8.50
CA VAL A 219 5.26 22.22 -7.22
C VAL A 219 5.09 20.74 -7.53
N TRP A 220 5.96 19.93 -6.95
CA TRP A 220 5.90 18.49 -7.04
C TRP A 220 5.68 17.88 -5.65
N THR A 221 4.90 16.82 -5.59
CA THR A 221 4.74 16.05 -4.37
C THR A 221 4.70 14.55 -4.66
N CYS A 222 5.32 13.75 -3.80
CA CYS A 222 5.49 12.32 -3.97
C CYS A 222 4.22 11.49 -3.78
N TRP A 223 3.08 12.11 -3.42
CA TRP A 223 1.72 11.58 -3.47
C TRP A 223 0.69 12.71 -3.45
N ASP A 224 -0.57 12.43 -3.71
CA ASP A 224 -1.57 13.45 -4.02
C ASP A 224 -2.29 14.10 -2.82
N GLU A 225 -2.29 13.52 -1.62
CA GLU A 225 -2.95 14.17 -0.48
C GLU A 225 -2.38 15.55 -0.10
N PRO A 226 -1.05 15.81 -0.15
CA PRO A 226 -0.54 17.16 0.02
C PRO A 226 -1.02 18.14 -1.04
N MET A 227 -1.42 17.66 -2.23
CA MET A 227 -1.88 18.50 -3.34
C MET A 227 -3.11 19.33 -2.97
N GLU A 228 -4.00 18.82 -2.12
CA GLU A 228 -5.13 19.61 -1.61
C GLU A 228 -4.68 20.87 -0.86
N GLY A 229 -3.61 20.74 -0.06
CA GLY A 229 -3.00 21.89 0.63
C GLY A 229 -2.28 22.85 -0.32
N ILE A 230 -1.61 22.31 -1.35
CA ILE A 230 -0.94 23.09 -2.40
C ILE A 230 -1.97 23.90 -3.17
N THR A 231 -3.01 23.26 -3.70
CA THR A 231 -4.06 23.93 -4.48
C THR A 231 -4.80 25.01 -3.68
N ALA A 232 -5.05 24.73 -2.38
CA ALA A 232 -5.62 25.73 -1.47
C ALA A 232 -4.73 26.98 -1.32
N ALA A 233 -3.41 26.80 -1.13
CA ALA A 233 -2.45 27.90 -1.03
C ALA A 233 -2.36 28.69 -2.34
N LEU A 234 -2.31 28.00 -3.49
CA LEU A 234 -2.29 28.63 -4.81
C LEU A 234 -3.55 29.44 -5.09
N LYS A 235 -4.73 28.90 -4.79
CA LYS A 235 -6.01 29.62 -4.90
C LYS A 235 -6.04 30.87 -4.02
N GLN A 236 -5.61 30.75 -2.75
CA GLN A 236 -5.56 31.87 -1.83
C GLN A 236 -4.62 33.00 -2.32
N ALA A 237 -3.51 32.62 -2.95
CA ALA A 237 -2.54 33.56 -3.52
C ALA A 237 -2.91 34.05 -4.93
N GLY A 238 -3.98 33.54 -5.54
CA GLY A 238 -4.39 33.85 -6.92
C GLY A 238 -3.39 33.38 -7.99
N ARG A 239 -2.62 32.29 -7.69
CA ARG A 239 -1.56 31.78 -8.55
C ARG A 239 -2.08 30.64 -9.44
N THR A 240 -2.40 30.97 -10.69
CA THR A 240 -2.83 30.02 -11.72
C THR A 240 -1.70 29.67 -12.71
N ASP A 241 -0.55 30.29 -12.53
CA ASP A 241 0.64 30.13 -13.36
C ASP A 241 1.58 29.02 -12.88
N VAL A 242 1.44 28.56 -11.63
CA VAL A 242 2.26 27.49 -11.02
C VAL A 242 1.79 26.13 -11.51
N LYS A 243 2.72 25.33 -12.04
CA LYS A 243 2.46 23.97 -12.49
C LYS A 243 2.53 23.00 -11.31
N THR A 244 1.67 21.98 -11.30
CA THR A 244 1.55 21.06 -10.15
C THR A 244 1.56 19.60 -10.60
N PHE A 245 2.34 18.78 -9.89
CA PHE A 245 2.60 17.39 -10.26
C PHE A 245 2.55 16.47 -9.01
N SER A 246 1.90 15.34 -9.15
CA SER A 246 1.81 14.35 -8.08
C SER A 246 1.72 12.91 -8.59
N THR A 247 1.66 11.96 -7.66
CA THR A 247 1.45 10.53 -7.92
C THR A 247 0.22 10.02 -7.17
N ASN A 248 -0.05 8.74 -7.24
CA ASN A 248 -1.17 7.96 -6.71
C ASN A 248 -2.46 8.10 -7.50
N GLY A 249 -2.88 9.31 -7.88
CA GLY A 249 -4.08 9.52 -8.68
C GLY A 249 -5.36 9.09 -7.97
N SER A 250 -5.56 9.55 -6.73
CA SER A 250 -6.83 9.40 -6.04
C SER A 250 -7.97 10.13 -6.76
N ALA A 251 -9.21 9.81 -6.41
CA ALA A 251 -10.38 10.46 -7.03
C ALA A 251 -10.32 11.99 -6.96
N PRO A 252 -9.99 12.65 -5.83
CA PRO A 252 -9.76 14.09 -5.79
C PRO A 252 -8.68 14.55 -6.76
N GLY A 253 -7.51 13.90 -6.79
CA GLY A 253 -6.41 14.28 -7.66
C GLY A 253 -6.77 14.27 -9.15
N ILE A 254 -7.48 13.22 -9.61
CA ILE A 254 -7.97 13.12 -10.99
C ILE A 254 -9.02 14.20 -11.30
N LEU A 255 -9.94 14.46 -10.36
CA LEU A 255 -10.97 15.49 -10.52
C LEU A 255 -10.38 16.90 -10.53
N ASP A 256 -9.31 17.14 -9.77
CA ASP A 256 -8.57 18.41 -9.78
C ASP A 256 -7.84 18.64 -11.13
N VAL A 257 -7.31 17.58 -11.76
CA VAL A 257 -6.80 17.65 -13.15
C VAL A 257 -7.92 18.02 -14.10
N LYS A 258 -9.09 17.38 -14.01
CA LYS A 258 -10.25 17.69 -14.84
C LYS A 258 -10.75 19.12 -14.64
N ALA A 259 -10.68 19.65 -13.43
CA ALA A 259 -11.04 21.02 -13.11
C ALA A 259 -9.98 22.04 -13.57
N GLY A 260 -8.80 21.60 -14.01
CA GLY A 260 -7.67 22.45 -14.38
C GLY A 260 -6.93 23.05 -13.18
N GLU A 261 -7.12 22.51 -11.99
CA GLU A 261 -6.48 22.95 -10.75
C GLU A 261 -5.13 22.28 -10.51
N VAL A 262 -4.95 21.06 -11.07
CA VAL A 262 -3.70 20.29 -11.07
C VAL A 262 -3.26 20.06 -12.50
N THR A 263 -1.95 20.21 -12.76
CA THR A 263 -1.38 20.05 -14.11
C THR A 263 -1.38 18.59 -14.54
N SER A 264 -0.87 17.71 -13.70
CA SER A 264 -0.92 16.27 -13.92
C SER A 264 -0.80 15.47 -12.63
N VAL A 265 -1.35 14.26 -12.66
CA VAL A 265 -1.16 13.23 -11.64
C VAL A 265 -0.83 11.92 -12.33
N VAL A 266 0.04 11.11 -11.74
CA VAL A 266 0.23 9.74 -12.20
C VAL A 266 -0.71 8.85 -11.42
N TRP A 267 -1.71 8.29 -12.10
CA TRP A 267 -2.59 7.29 -11.51
C TRP A 267 -1.84 5.97 -11.35
N GLN A 268 -1.87 5.41 -10.14
CA GLN A 268 -1.29 4.12 -9.79
C GLN A 268 -2.40 3.09 -9.64
N PRO A 269 -2.34 1.94 -10.34
CA PRO A 269 -3.36 0.90 -10.26
C PRO A 269 -3.20 0.05 -8.99
N ALA A 270 -3.32 0.68 -7.82
CA ALA A 270 -3.05 0.07 -6.52
C ALA A 270 -3.98 -1.11 -6.20
N GLU A 271 -5.19 -1.10 -6.73
CA GLU A 271 -6.11 -2.23 -6.58
C GLU A 271 -5.60 -3.47 -7.33
N ASP A 272 -5.12 -3.31 -8.57
CA ASP A 272 -4.51 -4.38 -9.35
C ASP A 272 -3.20 -4.86 -8.73
N GLU A 273 -2.41 -3.94 -8.17
CA GLU A 273 -1.18 -4.27 -7.44
C GLU A 273 -1.46 -5.11 -6.19
N GLY A 274 -2.47 -4.72 -5.40
CA GLY A 274 -2.92 -5.47 -4.23
C GLY A 274 -3.43 -6.87 -4.60
N ALA A 275 -4.19 -6.96 -5.69
CA ALA A 275 -4.68 -8.22 -6.23
C ALA A 275 -3.52 -9.14 -6.66
N ALA A 276 -2.56 -8.62 -7.43
CA ALA A 276 -1.41 -9.39 -7.91
C ALA A 276 -0.50 -9.88 -6.77
N LEU A 277 -0.33 -9.07 -5.71
CA LEU A 277 0.38 -9.48 -4.50
C LEU A 277 -0.33 -10.65 -3.80
N MET A 278 -1.66 -10.57 -3.65
CA MET A 278 -2.42 -11.64 -3.01
C MET A 278 -2.42 -12.93 -3.85
N GLU A 279 -2.47 -12.85 -5.17
CA GLU A 279 -2.31 -14.00 -6.06
C GLU A 279 -0.95 -14.68 -5.86
N ALA A 280 0.14 -13.89 -5.78
CA ALA A 280 1.46 -14.41 -5.52
C ALA A 280 1.58 -15.07 -4.14
N LEU A 281 0.89 -14.53 -3.12
CA LEU A 281 0.83 -15.12 -1.79
C LEU A 281 0.09 -16.47 -1.81
N ILE A 282 -1.06 -16.54 -2.46
CA ILE A 282 -1.85 -17.78 -2.58
C ILE A 282 -1.03 -18.87 -3.28
N GLU A 283 -0.40 -18.52 -4.42
CA GLU A 283 0.47 -19.44 -5.16
C GLU A 283 1.57 -20.04 -4.27
N ALA A 284 2.22 -19.20 -3.47
CA ALA A 284 3.27 -19.65 -2.56
C ALA A 284 2.75 -20.54 -1.43
N VAL A 285 1.63 -20.17 -0.82
CA VAL A 285 1.00 -20.96 0.27
C VAL A 285 0.55 -22.31 -0.25
N ASP A 286 -0.05 -22.37 -1.44
CA ASP A 286 -0.53 -23.64 -2.05
C ASP A 286 0.66 -24.53 -2.50
N ALA A 287 1.80 -23.93 -2.81
CA ALA A 287 3.05 -24.66 -3.09
C ALA A 287 3.78 -25.17 -1.83
N GLY A 288 3.24 -24.94 -0.64
CA GLY A 288 3.81 -25.40 0.62
C GLY A 288 4.74 -24.43 1.33
N GLY A 289 4.65 -23.15 1.00
CA GLY A 289 5.35 -22.05 1.68
C GLY A 289 6.42 -21.36 0.86
N GLY A 290 6.66 -20.07 1.15
CA GLY A 290 7.58 -19.21 0.44
C GLY A 290 8.85 -18.81 1.20
N ALA A 291 9.16 -19.47 2.32
CA ALA A 291 10.35 -19.12 3.11
C ALA A 291 11.64 -19.39 2.35
N GLY A 292 12.48 -18.36 2.17
CA GLY A 292 13.80 -18.46 1.54
C GLY A 292 13.82 -18.39 0.01
N GLN A 293 12.70 -18.03 -0.62
CA GLN A 293 12.64 -17.73 -2.06
C GLN A 293 13.16 -16.31 -2.33
N GLU A 294 13.64 -16.08 -3.56
CA GLU A 294 13.95 -14.74 -4.05
C GLU A 294 12.65 -13.91 -4.13
N THR A 295 12.74 -12.64 -3.72
CA THR A 295 11.58 -11.75 -3.74
C THR A 295 11.08 -11.52 -5.17
N LYS A 296 9.80 -11.81 -5.43
CA LYS A 296 9.15 -11.49 -6.71
C LYS A 296 8.80 -10.01 -6.76
N VAL A 297 9.35 -9.27 -7.71
CA VAL A 297 8.99 -7.85 -7.92
C VAL A 297 7.87 -7.75 -8.95
N ILE A 298 6.71 -7.25 -8.52
CA ILE A 298 5.55 -6.99 -9.36
C ILE A 298 5.67 -5.57 -9.90
N LYS A 299 5.59 -5.41 -11.21
CA LYS A 299 5.68 -4.13 -11.91
C LYS A 299 4.38 -3.89 -12.65
N ILE A 300 3.68 -2.84 -12.28
CA ILE A 300 2.50 -2.35 -12.98
C ILE A 300 2.74 -0.87 -13.23
N ASP A 301 2.64 -0.45 -14.49
CA ASP A 301 2.91 0.93 -14.87
C ASP A 301 1.74 1.84 -14.46
N GLY A 302 2.07 3.04 -14.00
CA GLY A 302 1.11 4.10 -13.78
C GLY A 302 0.73 4.80 -15.10
N ILE A 303 -0.37 5.53 -15.07
CA ILE A 303 -0.84 6.34 -16.21
C ILE A 303 -0.74 7.82 -15.84
N VAL A 304 -0.02 8.60 -16.64
CA VAL A 304 -0.03 10.06 -16.52
C VAL A 304 -1.39 10.58 -16.95
N VAL A 305 -2.08 11.27 -16.05
CA VAL A 305 -3.38 11.90 -16.29
C VAL A 305 -3.18 13.41 -16.27
N ASP A 306 -3.50 14.06 -17.37
CA ASP A 306 -3.41 15.51 -17.55
C ASP A 306 -4.64 16.06 -18.32
N SER A 307 -4.65 17.35 -18.60
CA SER A 307 -5.78 18.00 -19.30
C SER A 307 -6.04 17.46 -20.71
N THR A 308 -5.10 16.73 -21.32
CA THR A 308 -5.24 16.20 -22.69
C THR A 308 -5.93 14.85 -22.71
N ASN A 309 -5.91 14.09 -21.60
CA ASN A 309 -6.41 12.72 -21.57
C ASN A 309 -7.38 12.41 -20.40
N VAL A 310 -7.62 13.35 -19.48
CA VAL A 310 -8.40 13.06 -18.26
C VAL A 310 -9.82 12.58 -18.54
N ASP A 311 -10.49 13.10 -19.57
CA ASP A 311 -11.86 12.66 -19.90
C ASP A 311 -11.88 11.22 -20.45
N ASP A 312 -10.95 10.87 -21.31
CA ASP A 312 -10.79 9.52 -21.85
C ASP A 312 -10.34 8.53 -20.77
N PHE A 313 -9.45 9.00 -19.87
CA PHE A 313 -9.03 8.23 -18.70
C PHE A 313 -10.22 7.88 -17.79
N ILE A 314 -11.04 8.86 -17.40
CA ILE A 314 -12.23 8.64 -16.57
C ILE A 314 -13.23 7.70 -17.28
N ALA A 315 -13.41 7.85 -18.60
CA ALA A 315 -14.30 6.99 -19.36
C ALA A 315 -13.86 5.52 -19.37
N SER A 316 -12.54 5.28 -19.42
CA SER A 316 -11.95 3.93 -19.40
C SER A 316 -11.75 3.37 -17.98
N HIS A 317 -11.64 4.22 -16.96
CA HIS A 317 -11.44 3.86 -15.56
C HIS A 317 -12.49 4.54 -14.66
N PRO A 318 -13.79 4.22 -14.82
CA PRO A 318 -14.87 4.94 -14.12
C PRO A 318 -14.83 4.80 -12.59
N ASP A 319 -14.13 3.79 -12.07
CA ASP A 319 -13.96 3.57 -10.64
C ASP A 319 -12.86 4.46 -10.02
N SER A 320 -11.99 5.05 -10.84
CA SER A 320 -10.90 5.93 -10.40
C SER A 320 -11.38 7.24 -9.76
N VAL A 321 -12.64 7.63 -9.97
CA VAL A 321 -13.23 8.88 -9.45
C VAL A 321 -14.40 8.64 -8.49
N LYS A 322 -14.47 7.46 -7.89
CA LYS A 322 -15.51 7.08 -6.91
C LYS A 322 -15.00 7.13 -5.48
#